data_c874a51ed613886fc553ddbf3fd88e4a
#
_entry.id   c874a51ed613886fc553ddbf3fd88e4a
#
_cell.length_a   1.000
_cell.length_b   1.000
_cell.length_c   1.000
_cell.angle_alpha   90.00
_cell.angle_beta   90.00
_cell.angle_gamma   90.00
#
_symmetry.space_group_name_H-M   'P 1'
#
loop_
_entity.id
_entity.type
_entity.pdbx_description
1 polymer ?
#
loop_
_entity_poly.entity_id
_entity_poly.type
_entity_poly.pdbx_seq_one_letter_code
_entity_poly.pdbx_strand_id
1 'polypeptide(L)'
;METIHTADRVFVTWDAEPVENGAVAVVADRIAAVGAYEDLRDRFPGARVRTWPGGALGPARIHEAPLPDAPSPRERVHAVLKTGAAAVLERYVDSPGLRAAADRNDVAVLPGTPPTPTIVRTARADLAVFDEAGECIATVCAGRLVHRRR
;
A
#
# COMPACT_ATOMS: atom_id res chain seq x y z
N MET A 1 -7.73 9.99 12.39
CA MET A 1 -8.34 8.66 12.40
C MET A 1 -7.26 7.60 12.50
N GLU A 2 -7.50 6.59 13.29
CA GLU A 2 -6.57 5.48 13.50
C GLU A 2 -7.15 4.19 12.91
N THR A 3 -6.34 3.46 12.17
CA THR A 3 -6.73 2.17 11.59
C THR A 3 -5.61 1.16 11.84
N ILE A 4 -5.98 -0.05 12.25
CA ILE A 4 -5.05 -1.17 12.31
C ILE A 4 -5.41 -2.12 11.18
N HIS A 5 -4.44 -2.38 10.29
CA HIS A 5 -4.55 -3.43 9.29
C HIS A 5 -3.83 -4.67 9.81
N THR A 6 -4.53 -5.80 9.89
CA THR A 6 -3.96 -7.05 10.36
C THR A 6 -4.14 -8.15 9.32
N ALA A 7 -3.15 -9.02 9.23
CA ALA A 7 -3.13 -10.14 8.29
C ALA A 7 -2.40 -11.32 8.92
N ASP A 8 -2.51 -12.49 8.31
CA ASP A 8 -1.82 -13.69 8.79
C ASP A 8 -0.33 -13.49 8.86
N ARG A 9 0.25 -12.75 7.89
CA ARG A 9 1.67 -12.43 7.86
C ARG A 9 1.85 -10.97 7.46
N VAL A 10 2.74 -10.27 8.17
CA VAL A 10 3.10 -8.89 7.87
C VAL A 10 4.58 -8.80 7.57
N PHE A 11 4.92 -8.25 6.41
CA PHE A 11 6.28 -8.10 5.93
C PHE A 11 6.70 -6.63 6.00
N VAL A 12 7.77 -6.34 6.71
CA VAL A 12 8.35 -4.98 6.73
C VAL A 12 9.00 -4.67 5.39
N THR A 13 9.68 -5.67 4.82
CA THR A 13 10.05 -5.72 3.40
C THR A 13 9.61 -7.08 2.87
N TRP A 14 9.36 -7.19 1.57
CA TRP A 14 8.81 -8.43 1.02
C TRP A 14 9.76 -9.63 1.11
N ASP A 15 11.07 -9.38 1.31
CA ASP A 15 12.08 -10.44 1.46
C ASP A 15 12.48 -10.69 2.91
N ALA A 16 11.85 -10.01 3.88
CA ALA A 16 12.14 -10.22 5.30
C ALA A 16 11.28 -11.35 5.87
N GLU A 17 11.68 -11.86 7.04
CA GLU A 17 10.84 -12.78 7.80
C GLU A 17 9.55 -12.07 8.22
N PRO A 18 8.39 -12.69 7.99
CA PRO A 18 7.13 -12.04 8.37
C PRO A 18 6.87 -12.06 9.87
N VAL A 19 6.12 -11.08 10.32
CA VAL A 19 5.50 -11.08 11.64
C VAL A 19 4.21 -11.89 11.53
N GLU A 20 4.15 -13.05 12.16
CA GLU A 20 2.95 -13.87 12.18
C GLU A 20 1.85 -13.18 12.99
N ASN A 21 0.63 -13.20 12.49
CA ASN A 21 -0.49 -12.49 13.12
C ASN A 21 -0.13 -11.05 13.42
N GLY A 22 0.52 -10.41 12.47
CA GLY A 22 1.02 -9.06 12.60
C GLY A 22 -0.01 -8.01 12.23
N ALA A 23 0.39 -6.76 12.43
CA ALA A 23 -0.45 -5.63 12.09
C ALA A 23 0.39 -4.38 11.80
N VAL A 24 -0.23 -3.44 11.11
CA VAL A 24 0.31 -2.10 10.88
C VAL A 24 -0.73 -1.10 11.37
N ALA A 25 -0.33 -0.23 12.28
CA ALA A 25 -1.18 0.87 12.74
C ALA A 25 -0.91 2.10 11.87
N VAL A 26 -1.98 2.70 11.38
CA VAL A 26 -1.95 3.88 10.53
C VAL A 26 -2.70 5.00 11.23
N VAL A 27 -2.07 6.16 11.35
CA VAL A 27 -2.70 7.37 11.88
C VAL A 27 -2.69 8.41 10.76
N ALA A 28 -3.87 8.84 10.33
CA ALA A 28 -4.04 9.70 9.15
C ALA A 28 -3.39 9.07 7.92
N ASP A 29 -2.37 9.70 7.35
CA ASP A 29 -1.67 9.18 6.17
C ASP A 29 -0.30 8.53 6.49
N ARG A 30 0.00 8.32 7.79
CA ARG A 30 1.33 7.88 8.23
C ARG A 30 1.28 6.55 8.97
N ILE A 31 2.36 5.79 8.83
CA ILE A 31 2.57 4.56 9.61
C ILE A 31 2.95 4.97 11.03
N ALA A 32 2.18 4.49 12.00
CA ALA A 32 2.45 4.76 13.41
C ALA A 32 3.24 3.64 14.07
N ALA A 33 2.97 2.38 13.70
CA ALA A 33 3.65 1.23 14.29
C ALA A 33 3.45 -0.01 13.43
N VAL A 34 4.34 -0.98 13.58
CA VAL A 34 4.24 -2.31 12.98
C VAL A 34 4.68 -3.33 14.02
N GLY A 35 3.99 -4.47 14.09
CA GLY A 35 4.33 -5.52 15.04
C GLY A 35 3.20 -6.52 15.20
N ALA A 36 3.19 -7.22 16.33
CA ALA A 36 2.13 -8.18 16.63
C ALA A 36 0.78 -7.46 16.81
N TYR A 37 -0.28 -8.06 16.29
CA TYR A 37 -1.60 -7.45 16.35
C TYR A 37 -2.03 -7.15 17.80
N GLU A 38 -1.79 -8.08 18.71
CA GLU A 38 -2.21 -7.91 20.11
C GLU A 38 -1.56 -6.67 20.74
N ASP A 39 -0.28 -6.43 20.45
CA ASP A 39 0.44 -5.28 20.99
C ASP A 39 -0.13 -3.97 20.42
N LEU A 40 -0.42 -3.93 19.13
CA LEU A 40 -0.94 -2.72 18.49
C LEU A 40 -2.37 -2.44 18.91
N ARG A 41 -3.19 -3.48 19.11
CA ARG A 41 -4.54 -3.32 19.62
C ARG A 41 -4.53 -2.67 20.99
N ASP A 42 -3.60 -3.07 21.84
CA ASP A 42 -3.49 -2.50 23.20
C ASP A 42 -3.00 -1.06 23.17
N ARG A 43 -2.11 -0.73 22.23
CA ARG A 43 -1.59 0.64 22.08
C ARG A 43 -2.56 1.59 21.39
N PHE A 44 -3.44 1.09 20.56
CA PHE A 44 -4.42 1.88 19.80
C PHE A 44 -5.83 1.34 20.01
N PRO A 45 -6.36 1.43 21.24
CA PRO A 45 -7.62 0.76 21.58
C PRO A 45 -8.85 1.34 20.87
N GLY A 46 -8.76 2.59 20.40
CA GLY A 46 -9.83 3.22 19.64
C GLY A 46 -9.74 3.06 18.14
N ALA A 47 -8.73 2.34 17.64
CA ALA A 47 -8.52 2.21 16.21
C ALA A 47 -9.57 1.29 15.56
N ARG A 48 -9.95 1.66 14.33
CA ARG A 48 -10.71 0.75 13.48
C ARG A 48 -9.81 -0.40 13.05
N VAL A 49 -10.30 -1.63 13.13
CA VAL A 49 -9.53 -2.81 12.74
C VAL A 49 -10.05 -3.34 11.40
N ARG A 50 -9.13 -3.52 10.44
CA ARG A 50 -9.41 -4.20 9.17
C ARG A 50 -8.59 -5.48 9.12
N THR A 51 -9.29 -6.60 9.01
CA THR A 51 -8.68 -7.93 9.01
C THR A 51 -8.65 -8.49 7.59
N TRP A 52 -7.50 -9.04 7.21
CA TRP A 52 -7.27 -9.65 5.90
C TRP A 52 -6.88 -11.12 6.07
N PRO A 53 -7.87 -12.01 6.32
CA PRO A 53 -7.58 -13.44 6.59
C PRO A 53 -6.88 -14.10 5.41
N GLY A 54 -5.88 -14.91 5.69
CA GLY A 54 -5.09 -15.56 4.65
C GLY A 54 -4.15 -14.63 3.90
N GLY A 55 -4.11 -13.36 4.27
CA GLY A 55 -3.36 -12.35 3.54
C GLY A 55 -1.91 -12.22 3.98
N ALA A 56 -1.11 -11.74 3.02
CA ALA A 56 0.25 -11.25 3.27
C ALA A 56 0.22 -9.73 3.07
N LEU A 57 0.44 -8.98 4.15
CA LEU A 57 0.45 -7.53 4.13
C LEU A 57 1.88 -7.03 4.17
N GLY A 58 2.20 -6.09 3.31
CA GLY A 58 3.52 -5.48 3.27
C GLY A 58 3.48 -4.10 2.65
N PRO A 59 4.66 -3.53 2.35
CA PRO A 59 4.72 -2.22 1.71
C PRO A 59 4.13 -2.28 0.32
N ALA A 60 3.42 -1.23 -0.09
CA ALA A 60 2.94 -1.13 -1.46
C ALA A 60 4.14 -1.15 -2.42
N ARG A 61 3.91 -1.74 -3.59
CA ARG A 61 4.95 -1.88 -4.60
C ARG A 61 5.11 -0.59 -5.40
N ILE A 62 6.20 -0.53 -6.15
CA ILE A 62 6.45 0.52 -7.13
C ILE A 62 6.24 -0.11 -8.51
N HIS A 63 5.38 0.50 -9.31
CA HIS A 63 5.11 0.00 -10.66
C HIS A 63 6.23 0.48 -11.58
N GLU A 64 7.12 -0.43 -11.96
CA GLU A 64 8.34 -0.11 -12.71
C GLU A 64 8.21 -0.44 -14.20
N ALA A 65 7.06 -0.11 -14.78
CA ALA A 65 6.74 -0.37 -16.18
C ALA A 65 5.77 0.72 -16.67
N PRO A 66 5.54 0.81 -17.99
CA PRO A 66 4.48 1.70 -18.49
C PRO A 66 3.16 1.39 -17.79
N LEU A 67 2.37 2.43 -17.52
CA LEU A 67 1.08 2.25 -16.87
C LEU A 67 0.17 1.41 -17.78
N PRO A 68 -0.69 0.56 -17.17
CA PRO A 68 -1.60 -0.27 -17.97
C PRO A 68 -2.48 0.55 -18.90
N ASP A 69 -2.82 0.00 -20.07
CA ASP A 69 -3.75 0.66 -20.97
C ASP A 69 -5.13 0.73 -20.37
N ALA A 70 -5.74 1.90 -20.54
CA ALA A 70 -7.13 2.14 -20.13
C ALA A 70 -7.65 3.39 -20.89
N PRO A 71 -8.97 3.60 -20.93
CA PRO A 71 -9.55 4.69 -21.71
C PRO A 71 -9.15 6.09 -21.24
N SER A 72 -8.75 6.27 -19.98
CA SER A 72 -8.41 7.58 -19.43
C SER A 72 -7.17 7.53 -18.54
N PRO A 73 -6.49 8.67 -18.33
CA PRO A 73 -5.38 8.73 -17.37
C PRO A 73 -5.78 8.26 -15.97
N ARG A 74 -6.95 8.65 -15.49
CA ARG A 74 -7.47 8.24 -14.18
C ARG A 74 -7.58 6.72 -14.08
N GLU A 75 -8.12 6.08 -15.10
CA GLU A 75 -8.29 4.62 -15.12
C GLU A 75 -6.95 3.90 -15.20
N ARG A 76 -5.99 4.46 -15.92
CA ARG A 76 -4.63 3.92 -15.98
C ARG A 76 -3.96 3.96 -14.61
N VAL A 77 -4.10 5.07 -13.89
CA VAL A 77 -3.56 5.22 -12.53
C VAL A 77 -4.28 4.25 -11.58
N HIS A 78 -5.61 4.13 -11.70
CA HIS A 78 -6.36 3.20 -10.87
C HIS A 78 -5.96 1.75 -11.10
N ALA A 79 -5.64 1.39 -12.34
CA ALA A 79 -5.14 0.06 -12.67
C ALA A 79 -3.82 -0.25 -11.94
N VAL A 80 -2.95 0.75 -11.77
CA VAL A 80 -1.73 0.60 -10.98
C VAL A 80 -2.07 0.29 -9.51
N LEU A 81 -3.00 1.03 -8.91
CA LEU A 81 -3.41 0.81 -7.53
C LEU A 81 -3.97 -0.60 -7.32
N LYS A 82 -4.68 -1.14 -8.30
CA LYS A 82 -5.23 -2.50 -8.21
C LYS A 82 -4.16 -3.60 -8.18
N THR A 83 -2.95 -3.30 -8.61
CA THR A 83 -1.85 -4.27 -8.59
C THR A 83 -1.10 -4.30 -7.25
N GLY A 84 -1.46 -3.44 -6.32
CA GLY A 84 -0.75 -3.31 -5.04
C GLY A 84 0.38 -2.31 -5.08
N ALA A 85 0.41 -1.44 -6.10
CA ALA A 85 1.41 -0.38 -6.22
C ALA A 85 0.81 0.97 -5.84
N ALA A 86 1.60 1.81 -5.18
CA ALA A 86 1.21 3.17 -4.80
C ALA A 86 2.18 4.21 -5.35
N ALA A 87 3.09 3.79 -6.23
CA ALA A 87 4.07 4.67 -6.87
C ALA A 87 4.35 4.18 -8.29
N VAL A 88 4.73 5.13 -9.13
CA VAL A 88 5.14 4.88 -10.52
C VAL A 88 6.46 5.61 -10.77
N LEU A 89 7.15 5.24 -11.86
CA LEU A 89 8.38 5.91 -12.22
C LEU A 89 8.09 7.09 -13.15
N GLU A 90 8.78 8.18 -12.93
CA GLU A 90 8.59 9.43 -13.67
C GLU A 90 8.69 9.23 -15.18
N ARG A 91 9.61 8.39 -15.66
CA ARG A 91 9.80 8.14 -17.09
C ARG A 91 8.58 7.53 -17.78
N TYR A 92 7.64 6.97 -17.02
CA TYR A 92 6.41 6.40 -17.56
C TYR A 92 5.20 7.32 -17.39
N VAL A 93 5.40 8.50 -16.80
CA VAL A 93 4.36 9.52 -16.65
C VAL A 93 4.63 10.59 -17.71
N ASP A 94 4.26 10.27 -18.94
CA ASP A 94 4.69 11.00 -20.13
C ASP A 94 3.68 12.03 -20.65
N SER A 95 2.65 12.32 -19.85
CA SER A 95 1.66 13.33 -20.23
C SER A 95 1.21 14.14 -19.01
N PRO A 96 0.79 15.41 -19.21
CA PRO A 96 0.21 16.20 -18.13
C PRO A 96 -1.03 15.54 -17.52
N GLY A 97 -1.82 14.84 -18.35
CA GLY A 97 -3.01 14.13 -17.85
C GLY A 97 -2.68 13.00 -16.89
N LEU A 98 -1.65 12.20 -17.20
CA LEU A 98 -1.20 11.14 -16.29
C LEU A 98 -0.62 11.72 -15.01
N ARG A 99 0.17 12.78 -15.11
CA ARG A 99 0.74 13.43 -13.92
C ARG A 99 -0.35 13.98 -13.01
N ALA A 100 -1.34 14.64 -13.58
CA ALA A 100 -2.47 15.17 -12.81
C ALA A 100 -3.29 14.05 -12.17
N ALA A 101 -3.50 12.95 -12.87
CA ALA A 101 -4.24 11.80 -12.33
C ALA A 101 -3.48 11.14 -11.19
N ALA A 102 -2.16 10.96 -11.32
CA ALA A 102 -1.33 10.43 -10.25
C ALA A 102 -1.41 11.31 -9.01
N ASP A 103 -1.27 12.61 -9.18
CA ASP A 103 -1.34 13.58 -8.10
C ASP A 103 -2.69 13.54 -7.37
N ARG A 104 -3.79 13.54 -8.12
CA ARG A 104 -5.14 13.49 -7.52
C ARG A 104 -5.44 12.20 -6.78
N ASN A 105 -4.76 11.11 -7.11
CA ASN A 105 -4.93 9.81 -6.46
C ASN A 105 -3.83 9.48 -5.47
N ASP A 106 -2.98 10.45 -5.14
CA ASP A 106 -1.86 10.30 -4.21
C ASP A 106 -0.85 9.22 -4.63
N VAL A 107 -0.82 8.86 -5.92
CA VAL A 107 0.19 7.96 -6.44
C VAL A 107 1.50 8.73 -6.59
N ALA A 108 2.54 8.26 -5.91
CA ALA A 108 3.84 8.91 -5.95
C ALA A 108 4.50 8.74 -7.32
N VAL A 109 5.11 9.79 -7.83
CA VAL A 109 5.91 9.75 -9.05
C VAL A 109 7.37 9.85 -8.66
N LEU A 110 8.13 8.78 -8.84
CA LEU A 110 9.49 8.67 -8.34
C LEU A 110 10.50 8.88 -9.47
N PRO A 111 11.52 9.72 -9.26
CA PRO A 111 12.59 9.90 -10.24
C PRO A 111 13.65 8.79 -10.10
N GLY A 112 14.30 8.44 -11.22
CA GLY A 112 15.48 7.58 -11.20
C GLY A 112 15.23 6.17 -10.69
N THR A 113 16.19 5.62 -9.97
CA THR A 113 16.11 4.29 -9.41
C THR A 113 15.31 4.32 -8.10
N PRO A 114 14.22 3.52 -8.01
CA PRO A 114 13.40 3.54 -6.81
C PRO A 114 14.08 2.83 -5.64
N PRO A 115 13.77 3.24 -4.40
CA PRO A 115 14.21 2.52 -3.22
C PRO A 115 13.45 1.19 -3.08
N THR A 116 13.97 0.28 -2.28
CA THR A 116 13.24 -0.94 -1.92
C THR A 116 12.06 -0.56 -1.03
N PRO A 117 10.82 -0.94 -1.39
CA PRO A 117 9.67 -0.66 -0.55
C PRO A 117 9.84 -1.25 0.85
N THR A 118 9.62 -0.44 1.86
CA THR A 118 9.81 -0.82 3.27
C THR A 118 8.76 -0.12 4.12
N ILE A 119 8.18 -0.84 5.08
CA ILE A 119 7.29 -0.23 6.07
C ILE A 119 8.17 0.48 7.10
N VAL A 120 8.11 1.79 7.13
CA VAL A 120 8.91 2.62 8.03
C VAL A 120 7.98 3.49 8.86
N ARG A 121 8.18 3.46 10.17
CA ARG A 121 7.47 4.33 11.10
C ARG A 121 7.65 5.78 10.66
N THR A 122 6.58 6.55 10.69
CA THR A 122 6.45 7.96 10.27
C THR A 122 6.43 8.17 8.76
N ALA A 123 6.70 7.15 7.96
CA ALA A 123 6.56 7.24 6.52
C ALA A 123 5.09 7.23 6.09
N ARG A 124 4.83 7.64 4.85
CA ARG A 124 3.49 7.58 4.29
C ARG A 124 2.98 6.13 4.31
N ALA A 125 1.71 5.95 4.68
CA ALA A 125 1.12 4.63 4.79
C ALA A 125 0.69 4.12 3.41
N ASP A 126 1.60 3.46 2.72
CA ASP A 126 1.38 2.79 1.44
C ASP A 126 1.57 1.29 1.65
N LEU A 127 0.48 0.55 1.61
CA LEU A 127 0.47 -0.86 1.94
C LEU A 127 -0.26 -1.65 0.86
N ALA A 128 0.08 -2.94 0.75
CA ALA A 128 -0.64 -3.86 -0.12
C ALA A 128 -0.84 -5.19 0.58
N VAL A 129 -1.94 -5.85 0.28
CA VAL A 129 -2.25 -7.18 0.78
C VAL A 129 -2.45 -8.11 -0.40
N PHE A 130 -1.78 -9.26 -0.36
CA PHE A 130 -1.87 -10.28 -1.40
C PHE A 130 -2.40 -11.58 -0.80
N ASP A 131 -3.16 -12.32 -1.61
CA ASP A 131 -3.64 -13.64 -1.21
C ASP A 131 -2.56 -14.71 -1.45
N GLU A 132 -2.89 -15.98 -1.17
CA GLU A 132 -1.96 -17.09 -1.34
C GLU A 132 -1.54 -17.30 -2.79
N ALA A 133 -2.39 -16.90 -3.74
CA ALA A 133 -2.07 -16.98 -5.17
C ALA A 133 -1.21 -15.80 -5.65
N GLY A 134 -0.90 -14.85 -4.76
CA GLY A 134 -0.12 -13.66 -5.11
C GLY A 134 -0.94 -12.55 -5.75
N GLU A 135 -2.26 -12.64 -5.72
CA GLU A 135 -3.12 -11.58 -6.24
C GLU A 135 -3.38 -10.51 -5.20
N CYS A 136 -3.40 -9.25 -5.64
CA CYS A 136 -3.65 -8.12 -4.75
C CYS A 136 -5.13 -8.08 -4.35
N ILE A 137 -5.39 -8.14 -3.05
CA ILE A 137 -6.74 -8.07 -2.51
C ILE A 137 -7.05 -6.73 -1.86
N ALA A 138 -6.03 -5.95 -1.54
CA ALA A 138 -6.23 -4.61 -0.98
C ALA A 138 -5.01 -3.75 -1.21
N THR A 139 -5.24 -2.44 -1.39
CA THR A 139 -4.17 -1.45 -1.49
C THR A 139 -4.54 -0.24 -0.64
N VAL A 140 -3.60 0.18 0.20
CA VAL A 140 -3.70 1.39 1.00
C VAL A 140 -2.71 2.39 0.41
N CYS A 141 -3.19 3.57 0.07
CA CYS A 141 -2.36 4.63 -0.51
C CYS A 141 -2.57 5.91 0.29
N ALA A 142 -1.49 6.47 0.80
CA ALA A 142 -1.54 7.65 1.68
C ALA A 142 -2.55 7.46 2.82
N GLY A 143 -2.56 6.29 3.44
CA GLY A 143 -3.41 5.95 4.56
C GLY A 143 -4.84 5.58 4.22
N ARG A 144 -5.25 5.66 2.94
CA ARG A 144 -6.62 5.37 2.53
C ARG A 144 -6.71 4.03 1.80
N LEU A 145 -7.74 3.26 2.11
CA LEU A 145 -8.04 2.03 1.38
C LEU A 145 -8.62 2.42 0.01
N VAL A 146 -7.83 2.24 -1.05
CA VAL A 146 -8.17 2.66 -2.41
C VAL A 146 -8.55 1.51 -3.33
N HIS A 147 -8.25 0.28 -2.95
CA HIS A 147 -8.62 -0.92 -3.67
C HIS A 147 -8.94 -2.02 -2.66
N ARG A 148 -10.03 -2.71 -2.90
CA ARG A 148 -10.43 -3.88 -2.10
C ARG A 148 -11.15 -4.84 -3.03
N ARG A 149 -10.61 -6.05 -3.18
CA ARG A 149 -11.25 -7.12 -3.95
C ARG A 149 -12.45 -7.66 -3.17
N ARG A 150 -13.51 -7.89 -3.86
CA ARG A 150 -14.73 -8.47 -3.30
C ARG A 150 -14.76 -9.99 -3.40
#